data_4a8e09ddb62705a0f263590095f739d4
#
_entry.id   4a8e09ddb62705a0f263590095f739d4
#
_cell.length_a   1.000
_cell.length_b   1.000
_cell.length_c   1.000
_cell.angle_alpha   90.00
_cell.angle_beta   90.00
_cell.angle_gamma   90.00
#
_symmetry.space_group_name_H-M   'P 1'
#
loop_
_entity.id
_entity.type
_entity.pdbx_description
1 polymer ?
#
loop_
_entity_poly.entity_id
_entity_poly.type
_entity_poly.pdbx_seq_one_letter_code
_entity_poly.pdbx_strand_id
1 'polypeptide(L)'
;MKKIALIIALAMLIGLSVNTSADANEKYRIVWSHYTGWEPWQFIMESGIMDKWASKYNCQVEIILVNDYIESINMYTAGQFDGCTMTNMDALAIPAIGGIDSTALIIGDFSNGNDGIVLLNGDSVKDLKGRKLRIVELSVSHYLLTRALEMNGMTERDLTLINTSDADIAGLFITESERDPKAAVCTWNPPLMQVRNVKGANLVFDSSKIPGEIIDSLVVRSDLPDNAKKALVGAWFEAMSIMSSRSKEGQNAIKAMAKFAGGTLREFQAQLKTTAMFYKAQEAADFARSAKIKETMEYVRTFSFDHGLYGENAPDKDVVGIEFADGSVIGDKGNVKLRFPAKYMQMAADGDL
;
A
#
# COMPACT_ATOMS: atom_id res chain seq x y z
N MET A 1 -46.46 -69.96 7.24
CA MET A 1 -46.72 -68.55 7.56
C MET A 1 -45.41 -68.00 8.10
N LYS A 2 -44.72 -67.19 7.28
CA LYS A 2 -43.32 -66.86 7.41
C LYS A 2 -43.10 -65.69 8.38
N LYS A 3 -42.20 -65.85 9.38
CA LYS A 3 -41.75 -64.82 10.28
C LYS A 3 -40.69 -64.00 9.57
N ILE A 4 -40.90 -62.69 9.45
CA ILE A 4 -39.87 -61.73 8.92
C ILE A 4 -39.16 -61.16 10.15
N ALA A 5 -37.88 -61.48 10.24
CA ALA A 5 -36.98 -60.86 11.24
C ALA A 5 -36.49 -59.50 10.74
N LEU A 6 -36.75 -58.47 11.52
CA LEU A 6 -36.25 -57.10 11.26
C LEU A 6 -34.83 -56.96 11.85
N ILE A 7 -33.82 -56.85 11.03
CA ILE A 7 -32.44 -56.57 11.44
C ILE A 7 -32.27 -55.03 11.45
N ILE A 8 -32.14 -54.45 12.64
CA ILE A 8 -31.75 -53.03 12.81
C ILE A 8 -30.22 -52.94 12.74
N ALA A 9 -29.72 -52.40 11.63
CA ALA A 9 -28.31 -52.08 11.50
C ALA A 9 -28.05 -50.71 12.17
N LEU A 10 -27.35 -50.74 13.30
CA LEU A 10 -26.83 -49.52 14.00
C LEU A 10 -25.61 -49.00 13.24
N ALA A 11 -25.80 -48.00 12.41
CA ALA A 11 -24.69 -47.31 11.77
C ALA A 11 -24.01 -46.38 12.79
N MET A 12 -22.83 -46.77 13.28
CA MET A 12 -21.93 -45.87 13.99
C MET A 12 -21.39 -44.82 12.99
N LEU A 13 -21.87 -43.60 13.08
CA LEU A 13 -21.21 -42.45 12.50
C LEU A 13 -19.90 -42.18 13.28
N ILE A 14 -18.80 -42.70 12.78
CA ILE A 14 -17.48 -42.23 13.16
C ILE A 14 -17.32 -40.87 12.51
N GLY A 15 -17.48 -39.81 13.27
CA GLY A 15 -17.14 -38.47 12.87
C GLY A 15 -15.63 -38.41 12.65
N LEU A 16 -15.19 -38.56 11.41
CA LEU A 16 -13.85 -38.14 11.00
C LEU A 16 -13.82 -36.60 11.10
N SER A 17 -13.27 -36.12 12.20
CA SER A 17 -12.75 -34.75 12.25
C SER A 17 -11.63 -34.69 11.22
N VAL A 18 -11.93 -34.18 10.04
CA VAL A 18 -10.91 -33.78 9.09
C VAL A 18 -10.22 -32.57 9.75
N ASN A 19 -9.17 -32.84 10.54
CA ASN A 19 -8.16 -31.84 10.79
C ASN A 19 -7.55 -31.56 9.41
N THR A 20 -7.97 -30.50 8.74
CA THR A 20 -7.19 -29.88 7.69
C THR A 20 -5.92 -29.33 8.35
N SER A 21 -4.91 -30.20 8.51
CA SER A 21 -3.55 -29.74 8.68
C SER A 21 -3.30 -28.83 7.48
N ALA A 22 -3.06 -27.54 7.73
CA ALA A 22 -2.57 -26.64 6.71
C ALA A 22 -1.41 -27.37 6.01
N ASP A 23 -1.53 -27.55 4.70
CA ASP A 23 -0.53 -28.27 3.92
C ASP A 23 0.80 -27.52 4.08
N ALA A 24 1.82 -28.19 4.62
CA ALA A 24 3.15 -27.62 4.86
C ALA A 24 3.85 -27.13 3.57
N ASN A 25 3.15 -27.12 2.45
CA ASN A 25 3.56 -26.75 1.10
C ASN A 25 2.77 -25.60 0.50
N GLU A 26 1.86 -24.96 1.22
CA GLU A 26 1.09 -23.85 0.65
C GLU A 26 1.98 -22.62 0.52
N LYS A 27 2.11 -22.11 -0.72
CA LYS A 27 2.98 -21.01 -1.09
C LYS A 27 2.13 -19.76 -1.29
N TYR A 28 2.39 -18.74 -0.48
CA TYR A 28 1.74 -17.45 -0.56
C TYR A 28 2.58 -16.48 -1.38
N ARG A 29 1.91 -15.70 -2.23
CA ARG A 29 2.56 -14.79 -3.17
C ARG A 29 2.21 -13.35 -2.82
N ILE A 30 3.23 -12.55 -2.60
CA ILE A 30 3.12 -11.13 -2.25
C ILE A 30 3.72 -10.31 -3.39
N VAL A 31 2.95 -9.37 -3.92
CA VAL A 31 3.43 -8.45 -4.96
C VAL A 31 3.71 -7.07 -4.37
N TRP A 32 4.72 -6.41 -4.88
CA TRP A 32 5.08 -5.04 -4.53
C TRP A 32 5.60 -4.29 -5.76
N SER A 33 5.62 -2.96 -5.71
CA SER A 33 6.16 -2.08 -6.74
C SER A 33 7.14 -1.07 -6.13
N HIS A 34 7.87 -0.35 -6.96
CA HIS A 34 8.86 0.62 -6.50
C HIS A 34 8.22 1.82 -5.80
N TYR A 35 8.53 1.94 -4.53
CA TYR A 35 8.28 3.08 -3.67
C TYR A 35 9.30 3.04 -2.52
N THR A 36 9.81 4.18 -2.09
CA THR A 36 10.89 4.23 -1.08
C THR A 36 10.56 3.43 0.18
N GLY A 37 9.31 3.52 0.65
CA GLY A 37 8.82 2.80 1.83
C GLY A 37 8.63 1.29 1.61
N TRP A 38 8.60 0.81 0.36
CA TRP A 38 8.43 -0.61 0.03
C TRP A 38 9.74 -1.30 -0.39
N GLU A 39 10.80 -0.58 -0.68
CA GLU A 39 12.12 -1.16 -0.98
C GLU A 39 12.64 -2.16 0.08
N PRO A 40 12.24 -2.08 1.37
CA PRO A 40 12.59 -3.11 2.34
C PRO A 40 12.17 -4.54 1.94
N TRP A 41 11.13 -4.72 1.13
CA TRP A 41 10.70 -6.05 0.67
C TRP A 41 11.78 -6.74 -0.17
N GLN A 42 12.51 -5.99 -1.01
CA GLN A 42 13.66 -6.53 -1.74
C GLN A 42 14.77 -6.99 -0.78
N PHE A 43 15.06 -6.16 0.23
CA PHE A 43 16.09 -6.54 1.23
C PHE A 43 15.66 -7.78 2.03
N ILE A 44 14.40 -7.86 2.46
CA ILE A 44 13.83 -9.02 3.16
C ILE A 44 14.02 -10.31 2.35
N MET A 45 13.80 -10.24 1.04
CA MET A 45 13.95 -11.37 0.13
C MET A 45 15.42 -11.76 -0.05
N GLU A 46 16.29 -10.80 -0.37
CA GLU A 46 17.71 -11.07 -0.68
C GLU A 46 18.53 -11.49 0.54
N SER A 47 18.15 -11.04 1.73
CA SER A 47 18.86 -11.38 2.99
C SER A 47 18.48 -12.72 3.60
N GLY A 48 17.45 -13.39 3.04
CA GLY A 48 16.91 -14.64 3.62
C GLY A 48 16.04 -14.43 4.86
N ILE A 49 15.70 -13.18 5.21
CA ILE A 49 14.81 -12.87 6.35
C ILE A 49 13.44 -13.52 6.14
N MET A 50 12.90 -13.46 4.90
CA MET A 50 11.59 -14.07 4.61
C MET A 50 11.63 -15.58 4.82
N ASP A 51 12.64 -16.27 4.33
CA ASP A 51 12.79 -17.72 4.48
C ASP A 51 12.90 -18.15 5.93
N LYS A 52 13.62 -17.38 6.75
CA LYS A 52 13.72 -17.60 8.20
C LYS A 52 12.35 -17.54 8.88
N TRP A 53 11.57 -16.50 8.61
CA TRP A 53 10.25 -16.31 9.23
C TRP A 53 9.20 -17.28 8.67
N ALA A 54 9.24 -17.57 7.37
CA ALA A 54 8.37 -18.56 6.75
C ALA A 54 8.63 -19.97 7.33
N SER A 55 9.90 -20.34 7.52
CA SER A 55 10.28 -21.60 8.16
C SER A 55 9.81 -21.68 9.62
N LYS A 56 9.93 -20.57 10.39
CA LYS A 56 9.43 -20.50 11.77
C LYS A 56 7.94 -20.81 11.88
N TYR A 57 7.16 -20.40 10.89
CA TYR A 57 5.71 -20.55 10.88
C TYR A 57 5.22 -21.66 9.94
N ASN A 58 6.12 -22.50 9.45
CA ASN A 58 5.80 -23.63 8.57
C ASN A 58 4.93 -23.22 7.37
N CYS A 59 5.35 -22.19 6.65
CA CYS A 59 4.74 -21.74 5.40
C CYS A 59 5.84 -21.40 4.37
N GLN A 60 5.41 -21.12 3.13
CA GLN A 60 6.28 -20.59 2.08
C GLN A 60 5.74 -19.25 1.62
N VAL A 61 6.62 -18.26 1.44
CA VAL A 61 6.25 -16.93 0.96
C VAL A 61 7.17 -16.55 -0.18
N GLU A 62 6.56 -16.14 -1.29
CA GLU A 62 7.27 -15.60 -2.45
C GLU A 62 6.94 -14.12 -2.59
N ILE A 63 7.97 -13.28 -2.67
CA ILE A 63 7.83 -11.82 -2.82
C ILE A 63 8.24 -11.46 -4.25
N ILE A 64 7.36 -10.78 -5.00
CA ILE A 64 7.49 -10.55 -6.44
C ILE A 64 7.38 -9.04 -6.72
N LEU A 65 8.36 -8.49 -7.44
CA LEU A 65 8.31 -7.12 -7.95
C LEU A 65 7.50 -7.06 -9.24
N VAL A 66 6.56 -6.13 -9.31
CA VAL A 66 5.89 -5.68 -10.53
C VAL A 66 6.09 -4.18 -10.63
N ASN A 67 6.74 -3.71 -11.70
CA ASN A 67 7.17 -2.30 -11.80
C ASN A 67 6.01 -1.31 -11.94
N ASP A 68 4.91 -1.72 -12.55
CA ASP A 68 3.71 -0.88 -12.65
C ASP A 68 2.86 -1.05 -11.40
N TYR A 69 2.64 0.04 -10.69
CA TYR A 69 1.93 0.05 -9.40
C TYR A 69 0.47 -0.39 -9.53
N ILE A 70 -0.27 0.20 -10.48
CA ILE A 70 -1.69 -0.13 -10.66
C ILE A 70 -1.87 -1.56 -11.16
N GLU A 71 -0.98 -2.04 -12.04
CA GLU A 71 -0.99 -3.43 -12.48
C GLU A 71 -0.78 -4.41 -11.32
N SER A 72 0.13 -4.09 -10.37
CA SER A 72 0.34 -4.93 -9.19
C SER A 72 -0.94 -5.09 -8.36
N ILE A 73 -1.72 -4.02 -8.18
CA ILE A 73 -3.00 -4.02 -7.47
C ILE A 73 -4.08 -4.80 -8.26
N ASN A 74 -4.11 -4.62 -9.57
CA ASN A 74 -5.04 -5.36 -10.45
C ASN A 74 -4.78 -6.87 -10.39
N MET A 75 -3.52 -7.30 -10.39
CA MET A 75 -3.14 -8.71 -10.24
C MET A 75 -3.56 -9.27 -8.88
N TYR A 76 -3.41 -8.50 -7.79
CA TYR A 76 -3.94 -8.87 -6.46
C TYR A 76 -5.47 -8.98 -6.48
N THR A 77 -6.15 -8.00 -7.04
CA THR A 77 -7.62 -7.96 -7.15
C THR A 77 -8.15 -9.13 -7.99
N ALA A 78 -7.42 -9.54 -9.02
CA ALA A 78 -7.73 -10.72 -9.83
C ALA A 78 -7.41 -12.07 -9.14
N GLY A 79 -6.91 -12.07 -7.90
CA GLY A 79 -6.60 -13.26 -7.12
C GLY A 79 -5.30 -13.97 -7.53
N GLN A 80 -4.41 -13.30 -8.26
CA GLN A 80 -3.10 -13.87 -8.63
C GLN A 80 -2.09 -13.80 -7.49
N PHE A 81 -2.34 -12.96 -6.48
CA PHE A 81 -1.51 -12.74 -5.30
C PHE A 81 -2.36 -12.74 -4.03
N ASP A 82 -1.75 -13.15 -2.92
CA ASP A 82 -2.36 -13.19 -1.59
C ASP A 82 -2.18 -11.88 -0.82
N GLY A 83 -1.25 -11.05 -1.27
CA GLY A 83 -0.99 -9.72 -0.73
C GLY A 83 -0.33 -8.81 -1.74
N CYS A 84 -0.48 -7.49 -1.52
CA CYS A 84 0.08 -6.44 -2.37
C CYS A 84 0.41 -5.22 -1.50
N THR A 85 1.54 -4.55 -1.79
CA THR A 85 1.79 -3.23 -1.21
C THR A 85 0.98 -2.18 -1.94
N MET A 86 0.22 -1.38 -1.19
CA MET A 86 -0.60 -0.31 -1.76
C MET A 86 -0.94 0.76 -0.73
N THR A 87 -1.37 1.90 -1.22
CA THR A 87 -1.85 2.98 -0.34
C THR A 87 -3.25 2.67 0.19
N ASN A 88 -3.62 3.34 1.26
CA ASN A 88 -4.96 3.25 1.85
C ASN A 88 -6.08 3.60 0.86
N MET A 89 -5.84 4.58 -0.03
CA MET A 89 -6.81 4.99 -1.04
C MET A 89 -7.03 3.89 -2.08
N ASP A 90 -5.94 3.37 -2.63
CA ASP A 90 -6.02 2.36 -3.67
C ASP A 90 -6.54 1.01 -3.13
N ALA A 91 -6.24 0.70 -1.84
CA ALA A 91 -6.82 -0.46 -1.15
C ALA A 91 -8.36 -0.39 -1.04
N LEU A 92 -8.90 0.82 -0.88
CA LEU A 92 -10.35 1.03 -0.90
C LEU A 92 -10.91 1.03 -2.32
N ALA A 93 -10.33 1.86 -3.19
CA ALA A 93 -10.91 2.16 -4.50
C ALA A 93 -10.83 0.99 -5.50
N ILE A 94 -9.86 0.07 -5.34
CA ILE A 94 -9.66 -1.02 -6.30
C ILE A 94 -10.11 -2.37 -5.70
N PRO A 95 -9.36 -3.03 -4.79
CA PRO A 95 -9.77 -4.36 -4.33
C PRO A 95 -11.03 -4.35 -3.45
N ALA A 96 -11.19 -3.41 -2.52
CA ALA A 96 -12.34 -3.41 -1.62
C ALA A 96 -13.64 -3.15 -2.38
N ILE A 97 -13.66 -2.14 -3.27
CA ILE A 97 -14.80 -1.88 -4.16
C ILE A 97 -15.00 -3.03 -5.17
N GLY A 98 -13.91 -3.65 -5.62
CA GLY A 98 -13.95 -4.87 -6.44
C GLY A 98 -14.46 -6.13 -5.70
N GLY A 99 -14.84 -6.01 -4.43
CA GLY A 99 -15.43 -7.09 -3.62
C GLY A 99 -14.41 -7.97 -2.89
N ILE A 100 -13.11 -7.67 -3.00
CA ILE A 100 -12.05 -8.44 -2.32
C ILE A 100 -11.99 -8.04 -0.85
N ASP A 101 -12.20 -9.03 0.02
CA ASP A 101 -12.07 -8.84 1.47
C ASP A 101 -10.59 -8.76 1.85
N SER A 102 -10.15 -7.55 2.22
CA SER A 102 -8.75 -7.17 2.38
C SER A 102 -8.44 -6.66 3.78
N THR A 103 -7.22 -6.90 4.23
CA THR A 103 -6.68 -6.46 5.52
C THR A 103 -5.35 -5.74 5.31
N ALA A 104 -5.25 -4.49 5.73
CA ALA A 104 -3.98 -3.78 5.86
C ALA A 104 -3.19 -4.39 7.03
N LEU A 105 -2.43 -5.44 6.73
CA LEU A 105 -1.74 -6.27 7.72
C LEU A 105 -0.61 -5.52 8.40
N ILE A 106 0.14 -4.74 7.62
CA ILE A 106 1.26 -3.92 8.06
C ILE A 106 1.02 -2.50 7.55
N ILE A 107 1.03 -1.53 8.45
CA ILE A 107 1.17 -0.12 8.09
C ILE A 107 2.66 0.18 8.18
N GLY A 108 3.31 0.36 7.03
CA GLY A 108 4.77 0.53 6.94
C GLY A 108 5.22 1.95 7.22
N ASP A 109 4.47 2.90 6.72
CA ASP A 109 4.77 4.33 6.81
C ASP A 109 3.57 5.18 6.36
N PHE A 110 3.76 6.48 6.37
CA PHE A 110 2.97 7.41 5.60
C PHE A 110 3.88 8.40 4.85
N SER A 111 3.43 8.84 3.69
CA SER A 111 4.15 9.83 2.91
C SER A 111 4.20 11.18 3.64
N ASN A 112 5.39 11.77 3.74
CA ASN A 112 5.64 13.05 4.41
C ASN A 112 6.61 13.90 3.58
N GLY A 113 6.26 14.13 2.31
CA GLY A 113 7.06 14.79 1.29
C GLY A 113 7.57 13.83 0.21
N ASN A 114 7.13 12.56 0.21
CA ASN A 114 7.54 11.54 -0.75
C ASN A 114 6.67 11.51 -2.00
N ASP A 115 5.49 12.11 -1.94
CA ASP A 115 4.60 12.42 -3.06
C ASP A 115 4.61 13.93 -3.30
N GLY A 116 4.57 14.36 -4.57
CA GLY A 116 4.66 15.78 -4.84
C GLY A 116 4.25 16.20 -6.25
N ILE A 117 3.99 17.49 -6.38
CA ILE A 117 3.66 18.18 -7.62
C ILE A 117 4.84 19.04 -8.02
N VAL A 118 5.38 18.79 -9.21
CA VAL A 118 6.53 19.52 -9.77
C VAL A 118 6.11 20.26 -11.02
N LEU A 119 6.45 21.53 -11.08
CA LEU A 119 6.23 22.39 -12.25
C LEU A 119 7.56 22.85 -12.84
N LEU A 120 7.67 22.83 -14.16
CA LEU A 120 8.73 23.56 -14.84
C LEU A 120 8.34 25.04 -14.92
N ASN A 121 9.23 25.94 -14.47
CA ASN A 121 8.99 27.39 -14.49
C ASN A 121 7.64 27.82 -13.83
N GLY A 122 7.34 27.29 -12.67
CA GLY A 122 6.20 27.68 -11.82
C GLY A 122 6.58 27.53 -10.36
N ASP A 123 6.07 28.40 -9.49
CA ASP A 123 6.49 28.51 -8.09
C ASP A 123 5.38 28.22 -7.09
N SER A 124 4.15 27.99 -7.57
CA SER A 124 2.98 27.76 -6.74
C SER A 124 1.97 26.80 -7.39
N VAL A 125 1.09 26.21 -6.58
CA VAL A 125 -0.02 25.39 -7.07
C VAL A 125 -0.93 26.16 -8.05
N LYS A 126 -1.07 27.48 -7.88
CA LYS A 126 -1.87 28.33 -8.76
C LYS A 126 -1.35 28.38 -10.20
N ASP A 127 -0.06 28.11 -10.38
CA ASP A 127 0.57 28.07 -11.70
C ASP A 127 0.21 26.79 -12.49
N LEU A 128 -0.53 25.85 -11.89
CA LEU A 128 -1.17 24.72 -12.59
C LEU A 128 -2.23 25.16 -13.58
N LYS A 129 -2.82 26.35 -13.40
CA LYS A 129 -3.92 26.82 -14.25
C LYS A 129 -3.55 26.83 -15.74
N GLY A 130 -4.34 26.08 -16.52
CA GLY A 130 -4.15 25.93 -17.97
C GLY A 130 -2.96 25.07 -18.38
N ARG A 131 -2.31 24.34 -17.44
CA ARG A 131 -1.28 23.36 -17.76
C ARG A 131 -1.84 21.98 -18.07
N LYS A 132 -1.01 21.19 -18.74
CA LYS A 132 -1.17 19.72 -18.81
C LYS A 132 -0.33 19.12 -17.71
N LEU A 133 -0.95 18.31 -16.85
CA LEU A 133 -0.27 17.64 -15.73
C LEU A 133 -0.24 16.13 -15.99
N ARG A 134 0.98 15.54 -16.02
CA ARG A 134 1.14 14.08 -16.02
C ARG A 134 0.91 13.53 -14.63
N ILE A 135 0.16 12.46 -14.56
CA ILE A 135 -0.27 11.85 -13.30
C ILE A 135 -0.68 10.40 -13.54
N VAL A 136 -0.54 9.54 -12.55
CA VAL A 136 -1.29 8.27 -12.52
C VAL A 136 -2.71 8.62 -12.08
N GLU A 137 -3.64 8.69 -13.05
CA GLU A 137 -5.02 9.06 -12.76
C GLU A 137 -5.71 8.05 -11.85
N LEU A 138 -6.60 8.55 -11.00
CA LEU A 138 -7.41 7.77 -10.05
C LEU A 138 -6.57 7.00 -9.00
N SER A 139 -5.28 7.33 -8.86
CA SER A 139 -4.39 6.82 -7.82
C SER A 139 -4.19 7.84 -6.68
N VAL A 140 -3.34 7.50 -5.73
CA VAL A 140 -2.90 8.37 -4.64
C VAL A 140 -2.35 9.73 -5.13
N SER A 141 -1.71 9.78 -6.31
CA SER A 141 -1.27 11.06 -6.90
C SER A 141 -2.45 11.96 -7.28
N HIS A 142 -3.55 11.39 -7.74
CA HIS A 142 -4.77 12.13 -8.03
C HIS A 142 -5.39 12.69 -6.73
N TYR A 143 -5.40 11.91 -5.67
CA TYR A 143 -5.79 12.37 -4.33
C TYR A 143 -4.92 13.55 -3.87
N LEU A 144 -3.58 13.43 -3.96
CA LEU A 144 -2.66 14.51 -3.60
C LEU A 144 -2.94 15.79 -4.40
N LEU A 145 -3.16 15.67 -5.71
CA LEU A 145 -3.50 16.79 -6.59
C LEU A 145 -4.79 17.48 -6.13
N THR A 146 -5.86 16.72 -5.90
CA THR A 146 -7.14 17.27 -5.45
C THR A 146 -6.98 18.02 -4.14
N ARG A 147 -6.27 17.45 -3.17
CA ARG A 147 -5.97 18.14 -1.90
C ARG A 147 -5.19 19.44 -2.12
N ALA A 148 -4.20 19.43 -3.01
CA ALA A 148 -3.44 20.63 -3.35
C ALA A 148 -4.31 21.71 -3.98
N LEU A 149 -5.20 21.33 -4.90
CA LEU A 149 -6.13 22.25 -5.57
C LEU A 149 -7.12 22.84 -4.58
N GLU A 150 -7.79 22.03 -3.76
CA GLU A 150 -8.74 22.48 -2.72
C GLU A 150 -8.10 23.49 -1.77
N MET A 151 -6.91 23.20 -1.25
CA MET A 151 -6.17 24.09 -0.34
C MET A 151 -5.79 25.44 -0.97
N ASN A 152 -5.82 25.53 -2.31
CA ASN A 152 -5.49 26.75 -3.06
C ASN A 152 -6.69 27.39 -3.77
N GLY A 153 -7.92 26.89 -3.50
CA GLY A 153 -9.17 27.41 -4.09
C GLY A 153 -9.28 27.15 -5.58
N MET A 154 -8.69 26.05 -6.05
CA MET A 154 -8.73 25.57 -7.44
C MET A 154 -9.50 24.26 -7.55
N THR A 155 -9.77 23.85 -8.78
CA THR A 155 -10.41 22.57 -9.11
C THR A 155 -9.69 21.92 -10.30
N GLU A 156 -9.97 20.67 -10.56
CA GLU A 156 -9.41 19.94 -11.71
C GLU A 156 -9.81 20.55 -13.06
N ARG A 157 -10.89 21.34 -13.11
CA ARG A 157 -11.30 22.06 -14.34
C ARG A 157 -10.31 23.17 -14.75
N ASP A 158 -9.42 23.55 -13.83
CA ASP A 158 -8.41 24.58 -14.10
C ASP A 158 -7.20 24.06 -14.88
N LEU A 159 -7.06 22.71 -15.08
CA LEU A 159 -5.94 22.09 -15.76
C LEU A 159 -6.41 20.89 -16.61
N THR A 160 -5.50 20.25 -17.34
CA THR A 160 -5.76 19.02 -18.10
C THR A 160 -4.90 17.90 -17.55
N LEU A 161 -5.51 16.80 -17.13
CA LEU A 161 -4.80 15.61 -16.69
C LEU A 161 -4.34 14.77 -17.89
N ILE A 162 -3.16 14.16 -17.77
CA ILE A 162 -2.62 13.21 -18.75
C ILE A 162 -2.24 11.95 -17.98
N ASN A 163 -3.09 10.93 -18.12
CA ASN A 163 -2.83 9.64 -17.49
C ASN A 163 -1.49 9.06 -17.99
N THR A 164 -0.63 8.69 -17.06
CA THR A 164 0.73 8.23 -17.36
C THR A 164 1.14 7.20 -16.31
N SER A 165 1.61 6.03 -16.73
CA SER A 165 2.14 5.01 -15.81
C SER A 165 3.31 5.56 -14.99
N ASP A 166 3.42 5.16 -13.73
CA ASP A 166 4.53 5.53 -12.84
C ASP A 166 5.89 5.05 -13.37
N ALA A 167 5.93 3.94 -14.07
CA ALA A 167 7.15 3.42 -14.71
C ALA A 167 7.72 4.39 -15.77
N ASP A 168 6.87 5.15 -16.45
CA ASP A 168 7.25 6.03 -17.57
C ASP A 168 7.26 7.52 -17.21
N ILE A 169 6.58 7.91 -16.13
CA ILE A 169 6.22 9.29 -15.84
C ILE A 169 7.41 10.24 -15.73
N ALA A 170 8.50 9.78 -15.10
CA ALA A 170 9.72 10.61 -14.97
C ALA A 170 10.41 10.84 -16.32
N GLY A 171 10.59 9.78 -17.13
CA GLY A 171 11.19 9.87 -18.44
C GLY A 171 10.41 10.76 -19.39
N LEU A 172 9.10 10.67 -19.36
CA LEU A 172 8.21 11.51 -20.17
C LEU A 172 8.26 12.97 -19.74
N PHE A 173 8.22 13.27 -18.42
CA PHE A 173 8.38 14.64 -17.94
C PHE A 173 9.73 15.24 -18.32
N ILE A 174 10.83 14.50 -18.16
CA ILE A 174 12.19 14.96 -18.54
C ILE A 174 12.25 15.31 -20.02
N THR A 175 11.74 14.44 -20.89
CA THR A 175 11.69 14.67 -22.34
C THR A 175 10.80 15.86 -22.71
N GLU A 176 9.65 16.00 -22.06
CA GLU A 176 8.70 17.09 -22.30
C GLU A 176 9.29 18.44 -21.84
N SER A 177 10.04 18.46 -20.74
CA SER A 177 10.66 19.66 -20.19
C SER A 177 11.64 20.36 -21.14
N GLU A 178 12.16 19.65 -22.13
CA GLU A 178 13.02 20.22 -23.18
C GLU A 178 12.26 21.06 -24.22
N ARG A 179 10.94 20.87 -24.34
CA ARG A 179 10.10 21.44 -25.41
C ARG A 179 8.95 22.27 -24.88
N ASP A 180 8.42 21.92 -23.70
CA ASP A 180 7.31 22.63 -23.08
C ASP A 180 7.75 23.30 -21.77
N PRO A 181 7.90 24.64 -21.74
CA PRO A 181 8.24 25.36 -20.52
C PRO A 181 7.17 25.31 -19.43
N LYS A 182 6.00 24.73 -19.72
CA LYS A 182 4.88 24.54 -18.80
C LYS A 182 4.68 23.08 -18.37
N ALA A 183 5.66 22.21 -18.64
CA ALA A 183 5.59 20.81 -18.20
C ALA A 183 5.28 20.71 -16.70
N ALA A 184 4.41 19.77 -16.34
CA ALA A 184 3.96 19.56 -14.97
C ALA A 184 3.74 18.06 -14.70
N VAL A 185 4.04 17.62 -13.48
CA VAL A 185 3.89 16.23 -13.06
C VAL A 185 3.49 16.13 -11.60
N CYS A 186 2.65 15.16 -11.29
CA CYS A 186 2.35 14.70 -9.94
C CYS A 186 2.77 13.24 -9.82
N THR A 187 3.67 12.92 -8.90
CA THR A 187 4.21 11.57 -8.73
C THR A 187 4.87 11.41 -7.36
N TRP A 188 5.40 10.23 -7.08
CA TRP A 188 6.09 9.87 -5.84
C TRP A 188 7.55 9.47 -6.09
N ASN A 189 8.33 9.25 -5.03
CA ASN A 189 9.70 8.74 -5.13
C ASN A 189 9.74 7.23 -5.43
N PRO A 190 10.67 6.75 -6.27
CA PRO A 190 11.87 7.44 -6.81
C PRO A 190 11.63 8.44 -7.97
N PRO A 191 10.58 8.31 -8.83
CA PRO A 191 10.36 9.21 -9.97
C PRO A 191 10.38 10.70 -9.58
N LEU A 192 9.79 11.08 -8.44
CA LEU A 192 9.75 12.47 -7.96
C LEU A 192 11.16 13.08 -7.82
N MET A 193 12.12 12.34 -7.31
CA MET A 193 13.49 12.80 -7.19
C MET A 193 14.12 13.08 -8.56
N GLN A 194 13.82 12.24 -9.56
CA GLN A 194 14.34 12.40 -10.92
C GLN A 194 13.79 13.67 -11.57
N VAL A 195 12.48 13.92 -11.48
CA VAL A 195 11.85 15.10 -12.09
C VAL A 195 12.26 16.39 -11.38
N ARG A 196 12.49 16.37 -10.07
CA ARG A 196 12.99 17.51 -9.30
C ARG A 196 14.42 17.94 -9.68
N ASN A 197 15.21 17.03 -10.22
CA ASN A 197 16.59 17.32 -10.69
C ASN A 197 16.62 18.03 -12.04
N VAL A 198 15.49 18.17 -12.74
CA VAL A 198 15.40 18.91 -14.00
C VAL A 198 15.62 20.41 -13.73
N LYS A 199 16.46 21.05 -14.54
CA LYS A 199 16.75 22.49 -14.39
C LYS A 199 15.47 23.32 -14.59
N GLY A 200 15.11 24.13 -13.60
CA GLY A 200 13.91 24.97 -13.61
C GLY A 200 12.65 24.25 -13.10
N ALA A 201 12.78 23.00 -12.66
CA ALA A 201 11.71 22.28 -11.99
C ALA A 201 11.61 22.70 -10.52
N ASN A 202 10.42 23.02 -10.06
CA ASN A 202 10.11 23.41 -8.69
C ASN A 202 9.05 22.49 -8.09
N LEU A 203 9.27 21.99 -6.88
CA LEU A 203 8.28 21.30 -6.08
C LEU A 203 7.33 22.35 -5.48
N VAL A 204 6.08 22.36 -5.90
CA VAL A 204 5.09 23.37 -5.48
C VAL A 204 4.13 22.89 -4.40
N PHE A 205 4.00 21.58 -4.27
CA PHE A 205 3.22 20.94 -3.21
C PHE A 205 3.75 19.52 -2.96
N ASP A 206 3.70 19.06 -1.72
CA ASP A 206 4.03 17.70 -1.37
C ASP A 206 3.17 17.19 -0.19
N SER A 207 3.24 15.89 0.06
CA SER A 207 2.46 15.18 1.08
C SER A 207 2.76 15.62 2.52
N SER A 208 3.83 16.38 2.77
CA SER A 208 4.07 16.97 4.10
C SER A 208 3.02 18.02 4.50
N LYS A 209 2.23 18.49 3.55
CA LYS A 209 1.09 19.41 3.78
C LYS A 209 -0.17 18.68 4.23
N ILE A 210 -0.21 17.36 4.04
CA ILE A 210 -1.32 16.47 4.40
C ILE A 210 -0.79 15.24 5.17
N PRO A 211 -0.07 15.42 6.30
CA PRO A 211 0.62 14.32 6.97
C PRO A 211 -0.37 13.25 7.46
N GLY A 212 -0.04 11.98 7.20
CA GLY A 212 -0.87 10.82 7.59
C GLY A 212 -2.14 10.63 6.75
N GLU A 213 -2.27 11.31 5.59
CA GLU A 213 -3.37 11.06 4.65
C GLU A 213 -3.00 10.02 3.59
N ILE A 214 -1.75 9.91 3.18
CA ILE A 214 -1.23 8.87 2.28
C ILE A 214 -0.53 7.83 3.14
N ILE A 215 -1.18 6.69 3.34
CA ILE A 215 -0.74 5.62 4.24
C ILE A 215 -0.32 4.42 3.40
N ASP A 216 0.90 3.96 3.59
CA ASP A 216 1.48 2.86 2.85
C ASP A 216 1.42 1.56 3.64
N SER A 217 0.87 0.52 3.03
CA SER A 217 0.56 -0.73 3.72
C SER A 217 0.90 -1.96 2.89
N LEU A 218 1.23 -3.06 3.58
CA LEU A 218 1.02 -4.38 3.01
C LEU A 218 -0.43 -4.78 3.25
N VAL A 219 -1.19 -4.87 2.19
CA VAL A 219 -2.58 -5.35 2.19
C VAL A 219 -2.60 -6.80 1.77
N VAL A 220 -3.31 -7.64 2.51
CA VAL A 220 -3.46 -9.06 2.22
C VAL A 220 -4.93 -9.45 2.17
N ARG A 221 -5.26 -10.57 1.54
CA ARG A 221 -6.58 -11.16 1.63
C ARG A 221 -6.90 -11.45 3.10
N SER A 222 -8.11 -11.14 3.55
CA SER A 222 -8.47 -11.30 4.97
C SER A 222 -8.44 -12.77 5.42
N ASP A 223 -8.65 -13.70 4.50
CA ASP A 223 -8.58 -15.15 4.72
C ASP A 223 -7.17 -15.73 4.66
N LEU A 224 -6.12 -14.92 4.37
CA LEU A 224 -4.73 -15.40 4.46
C LEU A 224 -4.48 -16.04 5.84
N PRO A 225 -3.90 -17.25 5.93
CA PRO A 225 -3.70 -17.94 7.19
C PRO A 225 -2.84 -17.17 8.20
N ASP A 226 -3.12 -17.39 9.48
CA ASP A 226 -2.48 -16.71 10.61
C ASP A 226 -0.94 -16.90 10.64
N ASN A 227 -0.46 -18.09 10.24
CA ASN A 227 0.96 -18.40 10.14
C ASN A 227 1.68 -17.52 9.09
N ALA A 228 1.09 -17.35 7.90
CA ALA A 228 1.63 -16.49 6.86
C ALA A 228 1.61 -15.01 7.28
N LYS A 229 0.51 -14.54 7.90
CA LYS A 229 0.43 -13.18 8.46
C LYS A 229 1.53 -12.91 9.48
N LYS A 230 1.80 -13.85 10.39
CA LYS A 230 2.88 -13.74 11.39
C LYS A 230 4.26 -13.73 10.75
N ALA A 231 4.48 -14.58 9.75
CA ALA A 231 5.74 -14.63 9.03
C ALA A 231 6.05 -13.29 8.33
N LEU A 232 5.06 -12.72 7.64
CA LEU A 232 5.19 -11.43 6.94
C LEU A 232 5.49 -10.28 7.91
N VAL A 233 4.74 -10.19 9.01
CA VAL A 233 4.92 -9.11 10.00
C VAL A 233 6.25 -9.24 10.72
N GLY A 234 6.64 -10.47 11.07
CA GLY A 234 7.94 -10.73 11.70
C GLY A 234 9.11 -10.37 10.79
N ALA A 235 9.04 -10.75 9.51
CA ALA A 235 10.07 -10.42 8.53
C ALA A 235 10.19 -8.90 8.31
N TRP A 236 9.06 -8.19 8.24
CA TRP A 236 9.02 -6.74 8.07
C TRP A 236 9.70 -6.02 9.23
N PHE A 237 9.28 -6.30 10.49
CA PHE A 237 9.84 -5.57 11.63
C PHE A 237 11.27 -5.98 11.97
N GLU A 238 11.74 -7.17 11.59
CA GLU A 238 13.17 -7.50 11.64
C GLU A 238 13.95 -6.61 10.66
N ALA A 239 13.50 -6.46 9.43
CA ALA A 239 14.13 -5.56 8.46
C ALA A 239 14.11 -4.10 8.94
N MET A 240 13.00 -3.64 9.52
CA MET A 240 12.90 -2.29 10.10
C MET A 240 13.90 -2.09 11.24
N SER A 241 14.09 -3.07 12.10
CA SER A 241 15.11 -3.05 13.16
C SER A 241 16.53 -2.93 12.60
N ILE A 242 16.84 -3.68 11.54
CA ILE A 242 18.14 -3.62 10.86
C ILE A 242 18.36 -2.24 10.24
N MET A 243 17.38 -1.75 9.47
CA MET A 243 17.45 -0.45 8.77
C MET A 243 17.62 0.73 9.71
N SER A 244 16.96 0.72 10.86
CA SER A 244 17.05 1.80 11.86
C SER A 244 18.34 1.73 12.68
N SER A 245 19.07 0.63 12.61
CA SER A 245 20.32 0.46 13.34
C SER A 245 21.44 1.29 12.71
N ARG A 246 22.38 1.75 13.56
CA ARG A 246 23.63 2.38 13.11
C ARG A 246 24.73 1.37 12.78
N SER A 247 24.40 0.07 12.79
CA SER A 247 25.33 -1.01 12.51
C SER A 247 25.82 -0.99 11.06
N LYS A 248 26.91 -1.70 10.80
CA LYS A 248 27.40 -1.92 9.43
C LYS A 248 26.36 -2.66 8.58
N GLU A 249 25.59 -3.55 9.19
CA GLU A 249 24.52 -4.30 8.55
C GLU A 249 23.39 -3.35 8.08
N GLY A 250 22.90 -2.46 8.95
CA GLY A 250 21.87 -1.47 8.59
C GLY A 250 22.34 -0.52 7.49
N GLN A 251 23.60 -0.07 7.53
CA GLN A 251 24.16 0.76 6.45
C GLN A 251 24.25 -0.01 5.13
N ASN A 252 24.61 -1.29 5.16
CA ASN A 252 24.67 -2.13 3.97
C ASN A 252 23.27 -2.40 3.41
N ALA A 253 22.26 -2.63 4.27
CA ALA A 253 20.88 -2.80 3.88
C ALA A 253 20.35 -1.57 3.11
N ILE A 254 20.52 -0.37 3.68
CA ILE A 254 20.11 0.88 3.02
C ILE A 254 20.85 1.08 1.69
N LYS A 255 22.14 0.73 1.63
CA LYS A 255 22.93 0.83 0.38
C LYS A 255 22.44 -0.17 -0.68
N ALA A 256 22.07 -1.38 -0.29
CA ALA A 256 21.52 -2.40 -1.20
C ALA A 256 20.18 -1.94 -1.79
N MET A 257 19.27 -1.46 -0.94
CA MET A 257 17.98 -0.91 -1.38
C MET A 257 18.15 0.29 -2.31
N ALA A 258 19.05 1.24 -1.98
CA ALA A 258 19.35 2.38 -2.85
C ALA A 258 19.80 1.94 -4.24
N LYS A 259 20.68 0.94 -4.32
CA LYS A 259 21.16 0.38 -5.59
C LYS A 259 20.03 -0.30 -6.37
N PHE A 260 19.19 -1.05 -5.68
CA PHE A 260 18.07 -1.76 -6.29
C PHE A 260 17.02 -0.78 -6.85
N ALA A 261 16.72 0.29 -6.10
CA ALA A 261 15.84 1.38 -6.55
C ALA A 261 16.44 2.23 -7.69
N GLY A 262 17.61 1.87 -8.21
CA GLY A 262 18.28 2.56 -9.33
C GLY A 262 18.88 3.92 -8.98
N GLY A 263 19.00 4.25 -7.68
CA GLY A 263 19.52 5.52 -7.18
C GLY A 263 20.85 5.40 -6.42
N THR A 264 21.36 6.55 -5.98
CA THR A 264 22.52 6.63 -5.10
C THR A 264 22.09 6.50 -3.63
N LEU A 265 23.02 6.07 -2.77
CA LEU A 265 22.79 6.03 -1.32
C LEU A 265 22.31 7.39 -0.77
N ARG A 266 22.88 8.51 -1.27
CA ARG A 266 22.50 9.86 -0.83
C ARG A 266 21.06 10.20 -1.21
N GLU A 267 20.64 9.86 -2.40
CA GLU A 267 19.26 10.09 -2.88
C GLU A 267 18.27 9.26 -2.08
N PHE A 268 18.53 7.96 -1.90
CA PHE A 268 17.67 7.09 -1.13
C PHE A 268 17.56 7.53 0.33
N GLN A 269 18.67 7.95 0.95
CA GLN A 269 18.64 8.54 2.29
C GLN A 269 17.86 9.86 2.37
N ALA A 270 17.84 10.64 1.29
CA ALA A 270 17.01 11.84 1.21
C ALA A 270 15.53 11.50 1.08
N GLN A 271 15.19 10.47 0.31
CA GLN A 271 13.83 9.96 0.16
C GLN A 271 13.31 9.38 1.49
N LEU A 272 14.11 8.60 2.22
CA LEU A 272 13.74 8.09 3.55
C LEU A 272 13.42 9.19 4.58
N LYS A 273 13.95 10.41 4.41
CA LYS A 273 13.59 11.55 5.27
C LYS A 273 12.20 12.12 4.98
N THR A 274 11.69 11.85 3.80
CA THR A 274 10.35 12.27 3.36
C THR A 274 9.33 11.12 3.44
N THR A 275 9.74 10.00 4.03
CA THR A 275 8.92 8.83 4.32
C THR A 275 8.85 8.66 5.84
N ALA A 276 7.66 8.80 6.43
CA ALA A 276 7.50 8.64 7.88
C ALA A 276 7.43 7.15 8.25
N MET A 277 8.56 6.45 8.11
CA MET A 277 8.69 5.01 8.36
C MET A 277 8.38 4.65 9.82
N PHE A 278 7.55 3.65 10.02
CA PHE A 278 7.34 3.02 11.32
C PHE A 278 8.40 1.94 11.55
N TYR A 279 9.56 2.37 12.05
CA TYR A 279 10.65 1.44 12.35
C TYR A 279 10.36 0.51 13.53
N LYS A 280 9.43 0.89 14.39
CA LYS A 280 9.00 0.08 15.54
C LYS A 280 7.57 -0.38 15.36
N ALA A 281 7.34 -1.66 15.62
CA ALA A 281 6.02 -2.25 15.51
C ALA A 281 4.97 -1.55 16.40
N GLN A 282 5.38 -1.05 17.58
CA GLN A 282 4.50 -0.28 18.46
C GLN A 282 4.00 1.01 17.82
N GLU A 283 4.86 1.75 17.10
CA GLU A 283 4.48 2.99 16.41
C GLU A 283 3.42 2.73 15.32
N ALA A 284 3.59 1.65 14.55
CA ALA A 284 2.61 1.22 13.54
C ALA A 284 1.28 0.78 14.17
N ALA A 285 1.34 0.01 15.27
CA ALA A 285 0.16 -0.42 16.01
C ALA A 285 -0.61 0.76 16.63
N ASP A 286 0.10 1.74 17.16
CA ASP A 286 -0.50 2.95 17.75
C ASP A 286 -1.13 3.83 16.66
N PHE A 287 -0.49 3.95 15.49
CA PHE A 287 -1.08 4.65 14.36
C PHE A 287 -2.36 3.97 13.87
N ALA A 288 -2.39 2.63 13.76
CA ALA A 288 -3.59 1.88 13.40
C ALA A 288 -4.76 2.08 14.39
N ARG A 289 -4.47 2.42 15.65
CA ARG A 289 -5.48 2.73 16.68
C ARG A 289 -5.84 4.21 16.75
N SER A 290 -5.12 5.06 16.04
CA SER A 290 -5.29 6.51 16.15
C SER A 290 -6.60 7.00 15.53
N ALA A 291 -7.09 8.15 15.98
CA ALA A 291 -8.22 8.81 15.34
C ALA A 291 -7.88 9.26 13.91
N LYS A 292 -6.59 9.51 13.61
CA LYS A 292 -6.12 10.00 12.32
C LYS A 292 -6.48 9.04 11.17
N ILE A 293 -6.32 7.73 11.36
CA ILE A 293 -6.63 6.77 10.30
C ILE A 293 -8.12 6.77 9.91
N LYS A 294 -9.01 6.98 10.89
CA LYS A 294 -10.45 7.08 10.65
C LYS A 294 -10.81 8.35 9.90
N GLU A 295 -10.25 9.47 10.34
CA GLU A 295 -10.41 10.77 9.70
C GLU A 295 -9.91 10.71 8.25
N THR A 296 -8.73 10.16 8.03
CA THR A 296 -8.14 9.96 6.70
C THR A 296 -9.04 9.11 5.81
N MET A 297 -9.52 7.97 6.31
CA MET A 297 -10.38 7.10 5.50
C MET A 297 -11.75 7.72 5.19
N GLU A 298 -12.25 8.63 6.00
CA GLU A 298 -13.47 9.39 5.68
C GLU A 298 -13.23 10.37 4.52
N TYR A 299 -12.07 11.06 4.48
CA TYR A 299 -11.66 11.87 3.34
C TYR A 299 -11.47 11.03 2.08
N VAL A 300 -10.75 9.93 2.19
CA VAL A 300 -10.45 9.03 1.08
C VAL A 300 -11.71 8.47 0.44
N ARG A 301 -12.67 7.99 1.23
CA ARG A 301 -13.90 7.43 0.66
C ARG A 301 -14.81 8.49 0.05
N THR A 302 -14.81 9.72 0.60
CA THR A 302 -15.53 10.84 -0.01
C THR A 302 -14.91 11.22 -1.35
N PHE A 303 -13.59 11.38 -1.39
CA PHE A 303 -12.85 11.62 -2.62
C PHE A 303 -13.13 10.53 -3.67
N SER A 304 -12.99 9.26 -3.29
CA SER A 304 -13.14 8.13 -4.19
C SER A 304 -14.55 8.04 -4.79
N PHE A 305 -15.57 8.34 -4.00
CA PHE A 305 -16.95 8.39 -4.48
C PHE A 305 -17.18 9.58 -5.42
N ASP A 306 -16.76 10.78 -5.04
CA ASP A 306 -16.96 12.02 -5.81
C ASP A 306 -16.25 11.98 -7.17
N HIS A 307 -15.16 11.20 -7.27
CA HIS A 307 -14.42 10.98 -8.53
C HIS A 307 -14.86 9.71 -9.29
N GLY A 308 -15.93 9.06 -8.87
CA GLY A 308 -16.52 7.92 -9.58
C GLY A 308 -15.70 6.62 -9.49
N LEU A 309 -14.72 6.51 -8.55
CA LEU A 309 -13.89 5.30 -8.39
C LEU A 309 -14.70 4.09 -7.91
N TYR A 310 -15.88 4.31 -7.38
CA TYR A 310 -16.80 3.24 -6.96
C TYR A 310 -17.65 2.67 -8.11
N GLY A 311 -17.49 3.23 -9.32
CA GLY A 311 -18.28 2.89 -10.50
C GLY A 311 -19.60 3.65 -10.56
N GLU A 312 -20.16 3.72 -11.78
CA GLU A 312 -21.37 4.52 -12.08
C GLU A 312 -22.62 4.11 -11.31
N ASN A 313 -22.67 2.88 -10.80
CA ASN A 313 -23.83 2.33 -10.09
C ASN A 313 -23.72 2.41 -8.56
N ALA A 314 -22.65 2.97 -8.01
CA ALA A 314 -22.51 3.14 -6.56
C ALA A 314 -23.54 4.17 -6.07
N PRO A 315 -24.46 3.81 -5.15
CA PRO A 315 -25.53 4.71 -4.72
C PRO A 315 -25.01 5.85 -3.83
N ASP A 316 -23.96 5.59 -3.08
CA ASP A 316 -23.32 6.52 -2.15
C ASP A 316 -21.91 6.02 -1.75
N LYS A 317 -21.22 6.77 -0.90
CA LYS A 317 -19.87 6.42 -0.42
C LYS A 317 -19.84 5.28 0.61
N ASP A 318 -20.99 4.81 1.06
CA ASP A 318 -21.14 3.80 2.11
C ASP A 318 -21.24 2.37 1.57
N VAL A 319 -21.08 2.14 0.27
CA VAL A 319 -21.24 0.83 -0.41
C VAL A 319 -20.37 -0.30 0.15
N VAL A 320 -19.23 0.03 0.76
CA VAL A 320 -18.35 -0.92 1.47
C VAL A 320 -18.05 -0.43 2.88
N GLY A 321 -17.88 -1.37 3.81
CA GLY A 321 -17.46 -1.12 5.17
C GLY A 321 -15.94 -1.12 5.32
N ILE A 322 -15.45 -0.21 6.15
CA ILE A 322 -14.05 -0.15 6.58
C ILE A 322 -14.02 -0.34 8.10
N GLU A 323 -13.36 -1.42 8.56
CA GLU A 323 -13.23 -1.76 9.97
C GLU A 323 -11.87 -1.29 10.51
N PHE A 324 -11.88 -0.72 11.70
CA PHE A 324 -10.70 -0.23 12.39
C PHE A 324 -10.31 -1.08 13.60
N ALA A 325 -9.13 -0.81 14.15
CA ALA A 325 -8.52 -1.60 15.22
C ALA A 325 -9.37 -1.69 16.51
N ASP A 326 -10.28 -0.75 16.74
CA ASP A 326 -11.21 -0.75 17.87
C ASP A 326 -12.56 -1.45 17.56
N GLY A 327 -12.69 -2.07 16.40
CA GLY A 327 -13.90 -2.74 15.93
C GLY A 327 -14.99 -1.79 15.40
N SER A 328 -14.74 -0.48 15.37
CA SER A 328 -15.66 0.45 14.72
C SER A 328 -15.61 0.31 13.20
N VAL A 329 -16.77 0.54 12.55
CA VAL A 329 -16.90 0.44 11.09
C VAL A 329 -17.51 1.74 10.57
N ILE A 330 -16.91 2.32 9.53
CA ILE A 330 -17.53 3.34 8.69
C ILE A 330 -18.00 2.69 7.38
N GLY A 331 -19.09 3.22 6.78
CA GLY A 331 -19.73 2.60 5.61
C GLY A 331 -20.61 1.41 5.98
N ASP A 332 -20.85 0.51 5.04
CA ASP A 332 -21.74 -0.63 5.19
C ASP A 332 -21.16 -1.72 6.11
N LYS A 333 -21.73 -1.82 7.32
CA LYS A 333 -21.34 -2.86 8.30
C LYS A 333 -21.64 -4.29 7.83
N GLY A 334 -22.57 -4.47 6.90
CA GLY A 334 -22.90 -5.75 6.31
C GLY A 334 -21.97 -6.17 5.17
N ASN A 335 -21.15 -5.25 4.67
CA ASN A 335 -20.25 -5.45 3.53
C ASN A 335 -18.83 -4.91 3.82
N VAL A 336 -18.22 -5.33 4.93
CA VAL A 336 -16.85 -4.92 5.28
C VAL A 336 -15.85 -5.58 4.31
N LYS A 337 -15.08 -4.75 3.60
CA LYS A 337 -14.10 -5.17 2.59
C LYS A 337 -12.67 -4.67 2.84
N LEU A 338 -12.50 -3.73 3.77
CA LEU A 338 -11.17 -3.25 4.15
C LEU A 338 -11.05 -3.19 5.67
N ARG A 339 -9.93 -3.66 6.21
CA ARG A 339 -9.66 -3.67 7.65
C ARG A 339 -8.29 -3.11 7.97
N PHE A 340 -8.22 -2.34 9.06
CA PHE A 340 -6.98 -1.80 9.62
C PHE A 340 -6.77 -2.31 11.06
N PRO A 341 -6.40 -3.59 11.25
CA PRO A 341 -6.17 -4.15 12.59
C PRO A 341 -4.81 -3.71 13.12
N ALA A 342 -4.68 -3.61 14.46
CA ALA A 342 -3.39 -3.46 15.11
C ALA A 342 -2.79 -4.78 15.61
N LYS A 343 -3.54 -5.89 15.54
CA LYS A 343 -3.23 -7.17 16.20
C LYS A 343 -1.81 -7.67 15.94
N TYR A 344 -1.44 -7.85 14.67
CA TYR A 344 -0.16 -8.48 14.33
C TYR A 344 1.02 -7.55 14.55
N MET A 345 0.84 -6.25 14.32
CA MET A 345 1.85 -5.24 14.64
C MET A 345 2.08 -5.17 16.16
N GLN A 346 1.01 -5.28 16.98
CA GLN A 346 1.14 -5.36 18.43
C GLN A 346 1.85 -6.64 18.88
N MET A 347 1.55 -7.81 18.30
CA MET A 347 2.26 -9.05 18.57
C MET A 347 3.77 -8.92 18.30
N ALA A 348 4.14 -8.22 17.20
CA ALA A 348 5.55 -7.93 16.94
C ALA A 348 6.17 -7.01 17.99
N ALA A 349 5.43 -6.00 18.47
CA ALA A 349 5.87 -5.08 19.50
C ALA A 349 6.08 -5.77 20.86
N ASP A 350 5.21 -6.73 21.19
CA ASP A 350 5.24 -7.48 22.46
C ASP A 350 6.27 -8.63 22.43
N GLY A 351 6.81 -8.96 21.24
CA GLY A 351 7.74 -10.10 21.08
C GLY A 351 7.04 -11.45 20.98
N ASP A 352 5.78 -11.47 20.62
CA ASP A 352 4.91 -12.67 20.54
C ASP A 352 4.90 -13.33 19.13
N LEU A 353 5.79 -12.88 18.24
CA LEU A 353 6.00 -13.47 16.92
C LEU A 353 7.18 -14.42 16.86
#